data_925e30e090960983dfacc9d43b9d833c
#
_entry.id   925e30e090960983dfacc9d43b9d833c
#
_cell.length_a   1.000
_cell.length_b   1.000
_cell.length_c   1.000
_cell.angle_alpha   90.00
_cell.angle_beta   90.00
_cell.angle_gamma   90.00
#
_symmetry.space_group_name_H-M   'P 1'
#
loop_
_entity.id
_entity.type
_entity.pdbx_description
1 polymer ?
#
loop_
_entity_poly.entity_id
_entity_poly.type
_entity_poly.pdbx_seq_one_letter_code
_entity_poly.pdbx_strand_id
1 'polypeptide(L)'
;MKTSYFAKPGIQENPEAISIALYVPRWWGKGRRFSLLAPTNEMLKQGYTKDEYFKLLDDRIKNPSEIYEQLNDKILCCWEKTGKPCHRRYAAEWFESKLPGIEIPEIE
;
A
#
# COMPACT_ATOMS: atom_id res chain seq x y z
N MET A 1 1.09 4.24 -10.42
CA MET A 1 1.21 3.64 -9.06
C MET A 1 2.19 2.49 -9.10
N LYS A 2 3.01 2.36 -8.09
CA LYS A 2 4.00 1.28 -7.92
C LYS A 2 4.03 0.91 -6.45
N THR A 3 4.71 -0.17 -6.10
CA THR A 3 4.88 -0.58 -4.70
C THR A 3 6.35 -0.79 -4.38
N SER A 4 6.72 -0.60 -3.12
CA SER A 4 8.09 -0.80 -2.65
C SER A 4 8.10 -1.00 -1.13
N TYR A 5 9.27 -0.87 -0.50
CA TYR A 5 9.42 -1.04 0.94
C TYR A 5 10.28 0.08 1.53
N PHE A 6 10.10 0.34 2.83
CA PHE A 6 10.73 1.49 3.48
C PHE A 6 12.25 1.48 3.41
N ALA A 7 12.86 0.32 3.56
CA ALA A 7 14.33 0.22 3.63
C ALA A 7 15.03 0.20 2.27
N LYS A 8 14.27 0.26 1.17
CA LYS A 8 14.89 0.27 -0.15
C LYS A 8 15.73 1.53 -0.32
N PRO A 9 17.00 1.42 -0.77
CA PRO A 9 17.84 2.60 -0.99
C PRO A 9 17.15 3.60 -1.92
N GLY A 10 17.13 4.87 -1.51
CA GLY A 10 16.54 5.96 -2.29
C GLY A 10 15.05 6.18 -2.07
N ILE A 11 14.35 5.25 -1.43
CA ILE A 11 12.88 5.41 -1.21
C ILE A 11 12.59 6.57 -0.24
N GLN A 12 13.38 6.70 0.81
CA GLN A 12 13.15 7.75 1.79
C GLN A 12 13.20 9.15 1.16
N GLU A 13 14.07 9.35 0.18
CA GLU A 13 14.27 10.61 -0.50
C GLU A 13 13.32 10.82 -1.68
N ASN A 14 12.57 9.80 -2.07
CA ASN A 14 11.66 9.89 -3.21
C ASN A 14 10.37 10.60 -2.78
N PRO A 15 10.04 11.78 -3.35
CA PRO A 15 8.84 12.52 -2.93
C PRO A 15 7.53 11.81 -3.27
N GLU A 16 7.56 10.82 -4.16
CA GLU A 16 6.36 10.07 -4.53
C GLU A 16 6.10 8.89 -3.60
N ALA A 17 7.05 8.52 -2.74
CA ALA A 17 6.87 7.41 -1.82
C ALA A 17 5.94 7.79 -0.67
N ILE A 18 4.93 6.93 -0.43
CA ILE A 18 3.92 7.16 0.60
C ILE A 18 3.69 5.85 1.37
N SER A 19 3.53 5.97 2.69
CA SER A 19 3.28 4.80 3.52
C SER A 19 1.83 4.37 3.47
N ILE A 20 1.60 3.07 3.30
CA ILE A 20 0.29 2.47 3.51
C ILE A 20 0.29 1.52 4.71
N ALA A 21 1.34 1.58 5.55
CA ALA A 21 1.41 0.83 6.80
C ALA A 21 0.67 1.58 7.90
N LEU A 22 0.20 0.83 8.90
CA LEU A 22 -0.42 1.44 10.09
C LEU A 22 0.61 2.21 10.91
N TYR A 23 1.84 1.67 11.02
CA TYR A 23 2.96 2.31 11.71
C TYR A 23 4.10 2.55 10.72
N VAL A 24 4.80 3.67 10.88
CA VAL A 24 5.90 4.04 10.00
C VAL A 24 7.23 4.04 10.75
N PRO A 25 8.36 3.92 10.04
CA PRO A 25 9.66 4.12 10.67
C PRO A 25 9.78 5.55 11.22
N ARG A 26 10.61 5.73 12.25
CA ARG A 26 10.84 7.05 12.85
C ARG A 26 11.29 8.10 11.84
N TRP A 27 12.09 7.66 10.87
CA TRP A 27 12.69 8.55 9.87
C TRP A 27 11.74 8.82 8.68
N TRP A 28 10.52 8.25 8.68
CA TRP A 28 9.57 8.50 7.60
C TRP A 28 8.92 9.87 7.76
N GLY A 29 8.87 10.64 6.66
CA GLY A 29 8.35 12.01 6.69
C GLY A 29 6.90 12.11 7.11
N LYS A 30 6.57 13.10 7.93
CA LYS A 30 5.19 13.39 8.30
C LYS A 30 4.39 13.77 7.05
N GLY A 31 3.15 13.32 6.99
CA GLY A 31 2.28 13.59 5.85
C GLY A 31 2.47 12.67 4.67
N ARG A 32 3.48 11.80 4.70
CA ARG A 32 3.72 10.82 3.64
C ARG A 32 3.05 9.49 4.00
N ARG A 33 1.77 9.55 4.33
CA ARG A 33 0.99 8.40 4.78
C ARG A 33 -0.39 8.43 4.13
N PHE A 34 -0.89 7.25 3.79
CA PHE A 34 -2.24 7.08 3.26
C PHE A 34 -2.92 5.96 4.03
N SER A 35 -3.51 6.31 5.15
CA SER A 35 -4.02 5.34 6.13
C SER A 35 -5.24 4.55 5.65
N LEU A 36 -5.92 5.02 4.60
CA LEU A 36 -7.07 4.30 4.05
C LEU A 36 -6.71 2.89 3.58
N LEU A 37 -5.45 2.66 3.21
CA LEU A 37 -4.96 1.35 2.77
C LEU A 37 -4.27 0.57 3.88
N ALA A 38 -4.17 1.12 5.09
CA ALA A 38 -3.50 0.44 6.19
C ALA A 38 -4.38 -0.65 6.79
N PRO A 39 -3.80 -1.79 7.20
CA PRO A 39 -4.55 -2.79 7.94
C PRO A 39 -4.96 -2.25 9.30
N THR A 40 -5.93 -2.89 9.95
CA THR A 40 -6.31 -2.51 11.30
C THR A 40 -5.29 -3.03 12.32
N ASN A 41 -5.31 -2.45 13.51
CA ASN A 41 -4.46 -2.92 14.60
C ASN A 41 -4.73 -4.39 14.95
N GLU A 42 -5.99 -4.80 14.94
CA GLU A 42 -6.38 -6.19 15.18
C GLU A 42 -5.81 -7.12 14.12
N MET A 43 -5.87 -6.72 12.85
CA MET A 43 -5.31 -7.51 11.76
C MET A 43 -3.82 -7.73 11.95
N LEU A 44 -3.09 -6.69 12.37
CA LEU A 44 -1.65 -6.81 12.62
C LEU A 44 -1.33 -7.76 13.76
N LYS A 45 -2.15 -7.75 14.81
CA LYS A 45 -1.94 -8.60 15.98
C LYS A 45 -2.25 -10.07 15.71
N GLN A 46 -3.31 -10.33 14.95
CA GLN A 46 -3.83 -11.69 14.75
C GLN A 46 -3.39 -12.31 13.42
N GLY A 47 -2.84 -11.50 12.53
CA GLY A 47 -2.61 -11.90 11.16
C GLY A 47 -3.87 -11.77 10.32
N TYR A 48 -3.73 -11.81 9.00
CA TYR A 48 -4.87 -11.71 8.10
C TYR A 48 -4.52 -12.30 6.74
N THR A 49 -5.57 -12.71 6.01
CA THR A 49 -5.43 -13.21 4.65
C THR A 49 -5.62 -12.08 3.65
N LYS A 50 -5.26 -12.34 2.40
CA LYS A 50 -5.53 -11.42 1.30
C LYS A 50 -7.03 -11.11 1.19
N ASP A 51 -7.87 -12.13 1.33
CA ASP A 51 -9.33 -11.97 1.24
C ASP A 51 -9.86 -11.05 2.34
N GLU A 52 -9.36 -11.19 3.55
CA GLU A 52 -9.74 -10.33 4.66
C GLU A 52 -9.32 -8.88 4.40
N TYR A 53 -8.14 -8.68 3.85
CA TYR A 53 -7.69 -7.34 3.49
C TYR A 53 -8.52 -6.75 2.35
N PHE A 54 -8.86 -7.54 1.34
CA PHE A 54 -9.72 -7.09 0.23
C PHE A 54 -11.09 -6.65 0.77
N LYS A 55 -11.64 -7.40 1.70
CA LYS A 55 -12.92 -7.05 2.31
C LYS A 55 -12.85 -5.72 3.05
N LEU A 56 -11.75 -5.48 3.76
CA LEU A 56 -11.51 -4.20 4.41
C LEU A 56 -11.52 -3.05 3.41
N LEU A 57 -10.82 -3.21 2.29
CA LEU A 57 -10.77 -2.17 1.26
C LEU A 57 -12.14 -1.98 0.59
N ASP A 58 -12.87 -3.06 0.36
CA ASP A 58 -14.23 -2.96 -0.19
C ASP A 58 -15.14 -2.14 0.71
N ASP A 59 -15.00 -2.28 2.02
CA ASP A 59 -15.78 -1.51 2.99
C ASP A 59 -15.39 -0.04 3.01
N ARG A 60 -14.10 0.25 2.90
CA ARG A 60 -13.57 1.60 3.02
C ARG A 60 -13.66 2.41 1.73
N ILE A 61 -13.50 1.76 0.58
CA ILE A 61 -13.36 2.45 -0.70
C ILE A 61 -14.53 2.08 -1.61
N LYS A 62 -15.43 3.03 -1.80
CA LYS A 62 -16.62 2.83 -2.64
C LYS A 62 -16.37 3.20 -4.10
N ASN A 63 -15.34 4.02 -4.36
CA ASN A 63 -14.96 4.40 -5.71
C ASN A 63 -13.46 4.15 -5.92
N PRO A 64 -13.09 2.92 -6.34
CA PRO A 64 -11.67 2.57 -6.54
C PRO A 64 -10.94 3.47 -7.54
N SER A 65 -11.60 3.91 -8.61
CA SER A 65 -10.92 4.72 -9.62
C SER A 65 -10.55 6.10 -9.08
N GLU A 66 -11.37 6.69 -8.20
CA GLU A 66 -11.05 7.97 -7.57
C GLU A 66 -9.80 7.86 -6.69
N ILE A 67 -9.71 6.81 -5.90
CA ILE A 67 -8.54 6.57 -5.06
C ILE A 67 -7.31 6.28 -5.91
N TYR A 68 -7.47 5.48 -6.96
CA TYR A 68 -6.38 5.19 -7.88
C TYR A 68 -5.83 6.48 -8.50
N GLU A 69 -6.69 7.40 -8.92
CA GLU A 69 -6.23 8.68 -9.49
C GLU A 69 -5.44 9.52 -8.48
N GLN A 70 -5.85 9.52 -7.22
CA GLN A 70 -5.11 10.23 -6.17
C GLN A 70 -3.72 9.67 -5.97
N LEU A 71 -3.54 8.37 -6.19
CA LEU A 71 -2.29 7.65 -5.92
C LEU A 71 -1.53 7.27 -7.19
N ASN A 72 -1.99 7.73 -8.35
CA ASN A 72 -1.50 7.28 -9.65
C ASN A 72 0.02 7.41 -9.82
N ASP A 73 0.60 8.49 -9.30
CA ASP A 73 2.03 8.77 -9.39
C ASP A 73 2.80 8.36 -8.12
N LYS A 74 2.14 7.69 -7.18
CA LYS A 74 2.73 7.36 -5.89
C LYS A 74 3.38 5.97 -5.88
N ILE A 75 4.28 5.79 -4.93
CA ILE A 75 4.91 4.50 -4.62
C ILE A 75 4.40 4.09 -3.25
N LEU A 76 3.60 3.03 -3.20
CA LEU A 76 3.00 2.56 -1.94
C LEU A 76 4.03 1.70 -1.20
N CYS A 77 4.37 2.10 0.01
CA CYS A 77 5.43 1.45 0.78
C CYS A 77 4.94 0.82 2.06
N CYS A 78 5.52 -0.32 2.42
CA CYS A 78 5.35 -0.95 3.72
C CYS A 78 6.66 -1.60 4.16
N TRP A 79 6.61 -2.36 5.28
CA TRP A 79 7.84 -2.81 5.96
C TRP A 79 8.61 -3.91 5.27
N GLU A 80 7.91 -4.90 4.69
CA GLU A 80 8.55 -6.12 4.19
C GLU A 80 9.31 -5.89 2.90
N LYS A 81 10.45 -6.56 2.76
CA LYS A 81 11.26 -6.52 1.54
C LYS A 81 10.54 -7.20 0.38
N THR A 82 10.97 -6.88 -0.83
CA THR A 82 10.50 -7.53 -2.05
C THR A 82 10.62 -9.05 -1.91
N GLY A 83 9.57 -9.75 -2.28
CA GLY A 83 9.49 -11.21 -2.18
C GLY A 83 8.89 -11.72 -0.89
N LYS A 84 8.67 -10.87 0.10
CA LYS A 84 7.98 -11.22 1.34
C LYS A 84 6.51 -10.82 1.25
N PRO A 85 5.59 -11.58 1.84
CA PRO A 85 4.17 -11.19 1.89
C PRO A 85 4.01 -9.85 2.57
N CYS A 86 3.30 -8.94 1.92
CA CYS A 86 3.01 -7.63 2.50
C CYS A 86 1.75 -7.06 1.86
N HIS A 87 0.99 -6.30 2.64
CA HIS A 87 -0.27 -5.75 2.17
C HIS A 87 -0.13 -4.78 0.99
N ARG A 88 1.07 -4.21 0.73
CA ARG A 88 1.23 -3.36 -0.46
C ARG A 88 0.95 -4.13 -1.75
N ARG A 89 1.35 -5.40 -1.82
CA ARG A 89 1.06 -6.23 -2.98
C ARG A 89 -0.42 -6.62 -3.02
N TYR A 90 -1.03 -6.82 -1.86
CA TYR A 90 -2.47 -7.04 -1.77
C TYR A 90 -3.23 -5.81 -2.23
N ALA A 91 -2.78 -4.61 -1.83
CA ALA A 91 -3.39 -3.36 -2.30
C ALA A 91 -3.29 -3.23 -3.82
N ALA A 92 -2.11 -3.53 -4.39
CA ALA A 92 -1.92 -3.50 -5.83
C ALA A 92 -2.87 -4.47 -6.54
N GLU A 93 -2.97 -5.70 -6.05
CA GLU A 93 -3.87 -6.69 -6.62
C GLU A 93 -5.33 -6.27 -6.49
N TRP A 94 -5.69 -5.61 -5.40
CA TRP A 94 -7.06 -5.11 -5.20
C TRP A 94 -7.42 -4.09 -6.28
N PHE A 95 -6.56 -3.10 -6.52
CA PHE A 95 -6.79 -2.12 -7.58
C PHE A 95 -6.84 -2.77 -8.96
N GLU A 96 -5.94 -3.71 -9.23
CA GLU A 96 -5.91 -4.43 -10.50
C GLU A 96 -7.19 -5.21 -10.72
N SER A 97 -7.78 -5.76 -9.65
CA SER A 97 -9.04 -6.50 -9.74
C SER A 97 -10.25 -5.60 -9.98
N LYS A 98 -10.20 -4.36 -9.52
CA LYS A 98 -11.31 -3.41 -9.64
C LYS A 98 -11.25 -2.57 -10.92
N LEU A 99 -10.06 -2.36 -11.47
CA LEU A 99 -9.83 -1.44 -12.58
C LEU A 99 -9.15 -2.20 -13.73
N PRO A 100 -9.94 -2.63 -14.75
CA PRO A 100 -9.38 -3.42 -15.85
C PRO A 100 -8.27 -2.68 -16.59
N GLY A 101 -7.24 -3.41 -16.98
CA GLY A 101 -6.17 -2.89 -17.84
C GLY A 101 -5.02 -2.22 -17.11
N ILE A 102 -5.07 -2.10 -15.78
CA ILE A 102 -3.95 -1.52 -15.04
C ILE A 102 -3.03 -2.62 -14.50
N GLU A 103 -1.76 -2.27 -14.39
CA GLU A 103 -0.74 -3.11 -13.75
C GLU A 103 0.04 -2.24 -12.79
N ILE A 104 0.26 -2.74 -11.58
CA ILE A 104 0.97 -2.01 -10.52
C ILE A 104 2.23 -2.81 -10.17
N PRO A 105 3.38 -2.41 -10.72
CA PRO A 105 4.62 -3.16 -10.48
C PRO A 105 5.23 -2.88 -9.12
N GLU A 106 6.02 -3.84 -8.65
CA GLU A 106 6.88 -3.65 -7.49
C GLU A 106 8.23 -3.11 -7.96
N ILE A 107 8.77 -2.12 -7.27
CA ILE A 107 10.11 -1.61 -7.52
C ILE A 107 11.09 -2.49 -6.75
N GLU A 108 11.91 -3.20 -7.47
CA GLU A 108 12.90 -4.12 -6.89
C GLU A 108 14.25 -3.45 -6.63
#